data_a25afe8cfde056614c933999236dcf30
#
_entry.id   a25afe8cfde056614c933999236dcf30
#
_cell.length_a   1.000
_cell.length_b   1.000
_cell.length_c   1.000
_cell.angle_alpha   90.00
_cell.angle_beta   90.00
_cell.angle_gamma   90.00
#
_symmetry.space_group_name_H-M   'P 1'
#
loop_
_entity.id
_entity.type
_entity.pdbx_description
1 polymer ?
#
loop_
_entity_poly.entity_id
_entity_poly.type
_entity_poly.pdbx_seq_one_letter_code
_entity_poly.pdbx_strand_id
1 'polypeptide(L)'
;MCIRDRLFDILMYFNILPKIIGSIGWLLAKITRQPKFESFFGVEMMFLGNTEALAVSNEQLKRMNEMRVLTLAMMSMSSVSGAIVGAYVQMIPGELVLTAIPLNIINAIIVSSILNPVSVEEKEDVIYSIKDHQEERQPFFSFLGDSVLAAGKLVLIIIAFVISFVALADLIDRFIPVSYTHLRAHETVLD
;
A
#
# COMPACT_ATOMS: atom_id res chain seq x y z
N MET A 1 -1.39 10.90 -12.82
CA MET A 1 -0.39 10.39 -11.89
C MET A 1 0.53 11.53 -11.40
N CYS A 2 1.29 12.23 -12.20
CA CYS A 2 2.31 13.19 -11.70
C CYS A 2 1.81 14.41 -10.90
N ILE A 3 0.66 15.04 -11.21
CA ILE A 3 0.25 16.29 -10.55
C ILE A 3 -0.26 16.01 -9.13
N ARG A 4 -1.01 14.95 -8.93
CA ARG A 4 -1.58 14.60 -7.63
C ARG A 4 -0.52 14.13 -6.65
N ASP A 5 0.42 13.30 -7.10
CA ASP A 5 1.51 12.80 -6.25
C ASP A 5 2.38 13.97 -5.78
N ARG A 6 2.59 14.98 -6.64
CA ARG A 6 3.27 16.24 -6.26
C ARG A 6 2.51 17.05 -5.24
N LEU A 7 1.17 17.05 -5.32
CA LEU A 7 0.35 17.70 -4.29
C LEU A 7 0.53 17.00 -2.93
N PHE A 8 0.55 15.68 -2.91
CA PHE A 8 0.80 14.91 -1.68
C PHE A 8 2.20 15.17 -1.13
N ASP A 9 3.24 15.21 -1.97
CA ASP A 9 4.61 15.54 -1.57
C ASP A 9 4.68 16.94 -0.93
N ILE A 10 4.01 17.93 -1.52
CA ILE A 10 3.92 19.29 -0.96
C ILE A 10 3.19 19.27 0.38
N LEU A 11 2.07 18.58 0.50
CA LEU A 11 1.33 18.44 1.75
C LEU A 11 2.13 17.74 2.85
N MET A 12 2.96 16.75 2.46
CA MET A 12 3.93 16.09 3.36
C MET A 12 4.99 17.07 3.83
N TYR A 13 5.59 17.85 2.92
CA TYR A 13 6.61 18.84 3.25
C TYR A 13 6.11 19.88 4.26
N PHE A 14 4.87 20.34 4.12
CA PHE A 14 4.23 21.27 5.05
C PHE A 14 3.68 20.63 6.33
N ASN A 15 3.88 19.32 6.54
CA ASN A 15 3.33 18.56 7.68
C ASN A 15 1.79 18.64 7.81
N ILE A 16 1.08 18.97 6.75
CA ILE A 16 -0.39 19.01 6.74
C ILE A 16 -0.93 17.56 6.69
N LEU A 17 -0.43 16.79 5.74
CA LEU A 17 -0.86 15.39 5.55
C LEU A 17 -0.60 14.51 6.77
N PRO A 18 0.59 14.53 7.41
CA PRO A 18 0.84 13.75 8.63
C PRO A 18 -0.09 14.09 9.79
N LYS A 19 -0.50 15.35 9.92
CA LYS A 19 -1.46 15.75 10.96
C LYS A 19 -2.85 15.18 10.69
N ILE A 20 -3.30 15.19 9.43
CA ILE A 20 -4.59 14.62 9.03
C ILE A 20 -4.57 13.12 9.25
N ILE A 21 -3.54 12.42 8.76
CA ILE A 21 -3.36 10.98 8.93
C ILE A 21 -3.33 10.60 10.41
N GLY A 22 -2.59 11.35 11.23
CA GLY A 22 -2.52 11.13 12.67
C GLY A 22 -3.86 11.28 13.38
N SER A 23 -4.65 12.28 13.01
CA SER A 23 -5.98 12.50 13.60
C SER A 23 -6.95 11.38 13.25
N ILE A 24 -6.98 10.97 11.97
CA ILE A 24 -7.85 9.89 11.49
C ILE A 24 -7.36 8.54 12.06
N GLY A 25 -6.05 8.30 12.08
CA GLY A 25 -5.45 7.09 12.67
C GLY A 25 -5.77 6.93 14.15
N TRP A 26 -5.70 8.03 14.91
CA TRP A 26 -6.11 8.02 16.32
C TRP A 26 -7.60 7.67 16.50
N LEU A 27 -8.48 8.26 15.68
CA LEU A 27 -9.90 7.96 15.69
C LEU A 27 -10.16 6.49 15.35
N LEU A 28 -9.49 5.97 14.33
CA LEU A 28 -9.60 4.60 13.90
C LEU A 28 -9.09 3.63 14.97
N ALA A 29 -7.94 3.90 15.59
CA ALA A 29 -7.41 3.12 16.71
C ALA A 29 -8.39 3.03 17.88
N LYS A 30 -9.09 4.14 18.19
CA LYS A 30 -10.09 4.18 19.24
C LYS A 30 -11.34 3.36 18.92
N ILE A 31 -11.76 3.34 17.67
CA ILE A 31 -12.93 2.56 17.21
C ILE A 31 -12.60 1.07 17.11
N THR A 32 -11.47 0.73 16.49
CA THR A 32 -11.07 -0.66 16.22
C THR A 32 -10.38 -1.32 17.40
N ARG A 33 -9.97 -0.56 18.43
CA ARG A 33 -9.15 -1.03 19.56
C ARG A 33 -7.85 -1.69 19.14
N GLN A 34 -7.34 -1.35 17.99
CA GLN A 34 -6.06 -1.81 17.46
C GLN A 34 -4.92 -0.89 17.92
N PRO A 35 -3.67 -1.36 17.88
CA PRO A 35 -2.53 -0.53 18.20
C PRO A 35 -2.52 0.75 17.35
N LYS A 36 -2.02 1.84 17.93
CA LYS A 36 -2.07 3.17 17.31
C LYS A 36 -1.29 3.22 16.00
N PHE A 37 -0.13 2.55 15.96
CA PHE A 37 0.70 2.58 14.77
C PHE A 37 0.08 1.80 13.60
N GLU A 38 -0.49 0.62 13.83
CA GLU A 38 -1.17 -0.18 12.81
C GLU A 38 -2.35 0.59 12.19
N SER A 39 -3.13 1.27 13.04
CA SER A 39 -4.23 2.12 12.58
C SER A 39 -3.73 3.34 11.81
N PHE A 40 -2.66 3.97 12.27
CA PHE A 40 -1.99 5.08 11.58
C PHE A 40 -1.47 4.66 10.21
N PHE A 41 -0.75 3.53 10.16
CA PHE A 41 -0.20 2.97 8.93
C PHE A 41 -1.28 2.60 7.91
N GLY A 42 -2.43 2.05 8.36
CA GLY A 42 -3.58 1.79 7.51
C GLY A 42 -4.11 3.06 6.85
N VAL A 43 -4.25 4.14 7.62
CA VAL A 43 -4.68 5.44 7.07
C VAL A 43 -3.61 6.02 6.15
N GLU A 44 -2.34 5.88 6.50
CA GLU A 44 -1.22 6.31 5.66
C GLU A 44 -1.25 5.65 4.29
N MET A 45 -1.46 4.33 4.24
CA MET A 45 -1.61 3.58 2.99
C MET A 45 -2.82 4.03 2.15
N MET A 46 -3.90 4.45 2.80
CA MET A 46 -5.08 4.96 2.11
C MET A 46 -4.76 6.21 1.27
N PHE A 47 -3.95 7.12 1.81
CA PHE A 47 -3.63 8.38 1.15
C PHE A 47 -2.40 8.26 0.24
N LEU A 48 -1.31 7.73 0.74
CA LEU A 48 -0.01 7.70 0.07
C LEU A 48 0.11 6.50 -0.89
N GLY A 49 -0.31 5.33 -0.45
CA GLY A 49 -0.05 4.07 -1.12
C GLY A 49 1.05 3.27 -0.42
N ASN A 50 1.21 2.02 -0.83
CA ASN A 50 2.08 1.07 -0.13
C ASN A 50 3.55 1.49 -0.12
N THR A 51 4.06 1.97 -1.24
CA THR A 51 5.48 2.29 -1.41
C THR A 51 5.89 3.49 -0.57
N GLU A 52 5.08 4.54 -0.63
CA GLU A 52 5.30 5.78 0.11
C GLU A 52 5.11 5.57 1.61
N ALA A 53 4.05 4.86 2.01
CA ALA A 53 3.80 4.54 3.41
C ALA A 53 4.95 3.72 4.01
N LEU A 54 5.46 2.70 3.30
CA LEU A 54 6.62 1.92 3.72
C LEU A 54 7.89 2.77 3.80
N ALA A 55 8.09 3.71 2.88
CA ALA A 55 9.25 4.60 2.90
C ALA A 55 9.23 5.55 4.11
N VAL A 56 8.07 6.15 4.38
CA VAL A 56 7.88 7.06 5.53
C VAL A 56 8.00 6.33 6.86
N SER A 57 7.43 5.13 6.96
CA SER A 57 7.40 4.32 8.18
C SER A 57 8.62 3.41 8.35
N ASN A 58 9.60 3.43 7.44
CA ASN A 58 10.75 2.51 7.41
C ASN A 58 11.54 2.46 8.74
N GLU A 59 11.83 3.61 9.34
CA GLU A 59 12.57 3.65 10.61
C GLU A 59 11.81 3.01 11.77
N GLN A 60 10.51 3.16 11.79
CA GLN A 60 9.67 2.50 12.78
C GLN A 60 9.58 1.00 12.52
N LEU A 61 9.42 0.58 11.28
CA LEU A 61 9.37 -0.83 10.88
C LEU A 61 10.63 -1.60 11.30
N LYS A 62 11.82 -1.00 11.19
CA LYS A 62 13.08 -1.60 11.63
C LYS A 62 13.16 -1.87 13.14
N ARG A 63 12.40 -1.13 13.94
CA ARG A 63 12.40 -1.23 15.41
C ARG A 63 11.25 -2.09 15.94
N MET A 64 10.36 -2.56 15.07
CA MET A 64 9.19 -3.33 15.47
C MET A 64 9.48 -4.82 15.51
N ASN A 65 8.67 -5.53 16.31
CA ASN A 65 8.69 -6.99 16.34
C ASN A 65 8.23 -7.58 15.00
N GLU A 66 8.83 -8.69 14.57
CA GLU A 66 8.53 -9.38 13.32
C GLU A 66 7.03 -9.68 13.13
N MET A 67 6.33 -10.04 14.20
CA MET A 67 4.88 -10.30 14.16
C MET A 67 4.07 -9.04 13.81
N ARG A 68 4.47 -7.88 14.32
CA ARG A 68 3.83 -6.61 13.96
C ARG A 68 4.12 -6.24 12.50
N VAL A 69 5.36 -6.43 12.06
CA VAL A 69 5.75 -6.21 10.66
C VAL A 69 4.95 -7.11 9.73
N LEU A 70 4.71 -8.38 10.11
CA LEU A 70 3.87 -9.29 9.36
C LEU A 70 2.41 -8.78 9.24
N THR A 71 1.84 -8.26 10.33
CA THR A 71 0.50 -7.64 10.31
C THR A 71 0.44 -6.49 9.30
N LEU A 72 1.43 -5.59 9.34
CA LEU A 72 1.52 -4.47 8.42
C LEU A 72 1.72 -4.90 6.96
N ALA A 73 2.50 -5.95 6.73
CA ALA A 73 2.68 -6.53 5.40
C ALA A 73 1.35 -7.11 4.85
N MET A 74 0.58 -7.83 5.67
CA MET A 74 -0.74 -8.32 5.28
C MET A 74 -1.71 -7.18 4.98
N MET A 75 -1.72 -6.13 5.80
CA MET A 75 -2.51 -4.92 5.56
C MET A 75 -2.11 -4.24 4.25
N SER A 76 -0.81 -4.13 3.97
CA SER A 76 -0.30 -3.48 2.76
C SER A 76 -0.69 -4.23 1.48
N MET A 77 -0.73 -5.56 1.52
CA MET A 77 -1.14 -6.38 0.37
C MET A 77 -2.64 -6.30 0.07
N SER A 78 -3.46 -6.04 1.08
CA SER A 78 -4.93 -5.98 0.92
C SER A 78 -5.44 -4.56 0.68
N SER A 79 -4.63 -3.52 0.87
CA SER A 79 -5.06 -2.14 0.77
C SER A 79 -4.99 -1.58 -0.65
N VAL A 80 -5.99 -0.77 -0.99
CA VAL A 80 -6.05 0.00 -2.24
C VAL A 80 -5.79 1.46 -1.91
N SER A 81 -4.78 2.04 -2.55
CA SER A 81 -4.43 3.44 -2.31
C SER A 81 -5.32 4.42 -3.05
N GLY A 82 -5.53 5.59 -2.46
CA GLY A 82 -6.17 6.73 -3.09
C GLY A 82 -5.47 7.18 -4.39
N ALA A 83 -4.21 6.75 -4.57
CA ALA A 83 -3.44 7.03 -5.78
C ALA A 83 -4.08 6.46 -7.05
N ILE A 84 -4.76 5.33 -6.98
CA ILE A 84 -5.36 4.65 -8.14
C ILE A 84 -6.82 5.09 -8.38
N VAL A 85 -7.43 5.87 -7.47
CA VAL A 85 -8.82 6.34 -7.58
C VAL A 85 -9.11 6.95 -8.95
N GLY A 86 -8.21 7.78 -9.48
CA GLY A 86 -8.41 8.44 -10.77
C GLY A 86 -8.55 7.47 -11.96
N ALA A 87 -7.98 6.27 -11.87
CA ALA A 87 -8.16 5.23 -12.86
C ALA A 87 -9.50 4.49 -12.66
N TYR A 88 -9.84 4.19 -11.42
CA TYR A 88 -11.09 3.47 -11.12
C TYR A 88 -12.35 4.29 -11.40
N VAL A 89 -12.32 5.60 -11.17
CA VAL A 89 -13.47 6.49 -11.43
C VAL A 89 -13.84 6.54 -12.93
N GLN A 90 -12.91 6.20 -13.81
CA GLN A 90 -13.21 6.08 -15.25
C GLN A 90 -13.97 4.79 -15.60
N MET A 91 -13.91 3.78 -14.73
CA MET A 91 -14.51 2.46 -14.96
C MET A 91 -15.76 2.22 -14.08
N ILE A 92 -15.80 2.83 -12.91
CA ILE A 92 -16.82 2.60 -11.87
C ILE A 92 -17.27 3.96 -11.32
N PRO A 93 -18.54 4.13 -10.94
CA PRO A 93 -19.02 5.37 -10.32
C PRO A 93 -18.17 5.80 -9.12
N GLY A 94 -17.72 7.05 -9.14
CA GLY A 94 -16.76 7.57 -8.16
C GLY A 94 -17.20 7.47 -6.69
N GLU A 95 -18.51 7.53 -6.45
CA GLU A 95 -19.11 7.35 -5.12
C GLU A 95 -18.77 5.99 -4.51
N LEU A 96 -18.84 4.93 -5.32
CA LEU A 96 -18.52 3.57 -4.90
C LEU A 96 -17.04 3.41 -4.60
N VAL A 97 -16.16 4.01 -5.43
CA VAL A 97 -14.71 3.95 -5.23
C VAL A 97 -14.31 4.66 -3.95
N LEU A 98 -14.84 5.86 -3.70
CA LEU A 98 -14.54 6.63 -2.50
C LEU A 98 -15.02 5.96 -1.22
N THR A 99 -16.13 5.23 -1.28
CA THR A 99 -16.65 4.47 -0.13
C THR A 99 -15.86 3.18 0.09
N ALA A 100 -15.43 2.53 -0.97
CA ALA A 100 -14.70 1.26 -0.90
C ALA A 100 -13.32 1.40 -0.24
N ILE A 101 -12.61 2.52 -0.43
CA ILE A 101 -11.26 2.70 0.09
C ILE A 101 -11.20 2.66 1.62
N PRO A 102 -11.95 3.50 2.38
CA PRO A 102 -11.92 3.42 3.83
C PRO A 102 -12.47 2.09 4.36
N LEU A 103 -13.49 1.52 3.71
CA LEU A 103 -14.05 0.23 4.09
C LEU A 103 -13.01 -0.89 3.91
N ASN A 104 -12.23 -0.85 2.83
CA ASN A 104 -11.17 -1.82 2.58
C ASN A 104 -10.08 -1.78 3.67
N ILE A 105 -9.70 -0.62 4.15
CA ILE A 105 -8.71 -0.49 5.23
C ILE A 105 -9.24 -1.04 6.55
N ILE A 106 -10.50 -0.75 6.88
CA ILE A 106 -11.13 -1.32 8.07
C ILE A 106 -11.13 -2.85 7.97
N ASN A 107 -11.51 -3.41 6.83
CA ASN A 107 -11.47 -4.85 6.59
C ASN A 107 -10.04 -5.41 6.67
N ALA A 108 -9.05 -4.72 6.09
CA ALA A 108 -7.64 -5.11 6.18
C ALA A 108 -7.15 -5.19 7.62
N ILE A 109 -7.48 -4.20 8.45
CA ILE A 109 -7.17 -4.19 9.88
C ILE A 109 -7.85 -5.35 10.61
N ILE A 110 -9.14 -5.57 10.38
CA ILE A 110 -9.89 -6.65 11.03
C ILE A 110 -9.32 -8.02 10.65
N VAL A 111 -9.16 -8.28 9.35
CA VAL A 111 -8.67 -9.57 8.87
C VAL A 111 -7.24 -9.84 9.33
N SER A 112 -6.36 -8.85 9.25
CA SER A 112 -4.98 -9.00 9.71
C SER A 112 -4.91 -9.26 11.22
N SER A 113 -5.76 -8.63 12.02
CA SER A 113 -5.81 -8.84 13.47
C SER A 113 -6.40 -10.21 13.86
N ILE A 114 -7.26 -10.79 13.04
CA ILE A 114 -7.78 -12.15 13.23
C ILE A 114 -6.72 -13.19 12.88
N LEU A 115 -6.03 -12.99 11.75
CA LEU A 115 -5.00 -13.91 11.27
C LEU A 115 -3.75 -13.88 12.14
N ASN A 116 -3.39 -12.72 12.65
CA ASN A 116 -2.20 -12.51 13.46
C ASN A 116 -2.53 -11.63 14.67
N PRO A 117 -3.12 -12.21 15.74
CA PRO A 117 -3.46 -11.45 16.94
C PRO A 117 -2.19 -11.06 17.69
N VAL A 118 -1.79 -9.81 17.58
CA VAL A 118 -0.64 -9.25 18.31
C VAL A 118 -1.13 -8.37 19.44
N SER A 119 -0.73 -8.70 20.67
CA SER A 119 -0.90 -7.82 21.81
C SER A 119 0.31 -6.90 21.94
N VAL A 120 0.09 -5.60 21.89
CA VAL A 120 1.14 -4.58 22.03
C VAL A 120 1.04 -3.93 23.40
N GLU A 121 2.14 -3.89 24.15
CA GLU A 121 2.18 -3.14 25.40
C GLU A 121 2.08 -1.62 25.10
N GLU A 122 1.39 -0.88 25.97
CA GLU A 122 1.21 0.58 25.81
C GLU A 122 2.54 1.35 25.65
N LYS A 123 3.64 0.81 26.18
CA LYS A 123 4.97 1.40 26.07
C LYS A 123 5.59 1.25 24.68
N GLU A 124 5.20 0.21 23.95
CA GLU A 124 5.67 -0.08 22.59
C GLU A 124 4.75 0.53 21.52
N ASP A 125 3.55 0.97 21.91
CA ASP A 125 2.57 1.58 21.02
C ASP A 125 2.82 3.08 20.85
N VAL A 126 4.05 3.43 20.52
CA VAL A 126 4.48 4.80 20.25
C VAL A 126 4.63 4.98 18.76
N ILE A 127 3.95 5.98 18.21
CA ILE A 127 4.22 6.45 16.86
C ILE A 127 5.49 7.31 16.97
N TYR A 128 6.63 6.79 16.53
CA TYR A 128 7.84 7.59 16.39
C TYR A 128 7.54 8.64 15.32
N SER A 129 7.30 9.84 15.81
CA SER A 129 6.82 10.93 15.00
C SER A 129 7.85 11.28 13.93
N ILE A 130 7.37 11.61 12.76
CA ILE A 130 8.04 12.33 11.67
C ILE A 130 8.88 13.54 12.17
N LYS A 131 8.82 13.89 13.45
CA LYS A 131 9.61 14.95 14.08
C LYS A 131 11.11 14.66 14.11
N ASP A 132 11.54 13.39 14.12
CA ASP A 132 12.95 13.04 14.10
C ASP A 132 13.61 13.29 12.74
N HIS A 133 12.83 13.37 11.66
CA HIS A 133 13.32 13.80 10.35
C HIS A 133 13.41 15.33 10.19
N GLN A 134 13.08 16.11 11.23
CA GLN A 134 13.14 17.59 11.15
C GLN A 134 14.55 18.16 11.35
N GLU A 135 15.53 17.33 11.75
CA GLU A 135 16.90 17.84 11.97
C GLU A 135 17.66 18.14 10.66
N GLU A 136 17.25 17.55 9.53
CA GLU A 136 17.79 17.92 8.20
C GLU A 136 16.66 18.18 7.19
N ARG A 137 15.97 19.31 7.31
CA ARG A 137 15.06 19.73 6.24
C ARG A 137 15.88 20.04 4.99
N GLN A 138 15.82 19.16 4.01
CA GLN A 138 16.36 19.45 2.70
C GLN A 138 15.66 20.69 2.09
N PRO A 139 16.39 21.50 1.31
CA PRO A 139 15.79 22.60 0.59
C PRO A 139 14.61 22.11 -0.26
N PHE A 140 13.52 22.87 -0.31
CA PHE A 140 12.28 22.47 -1.00
C PHE A 140 12.51 21.95 -2.43
N PHE A 141 13.36 22.61 -3.19
CA PHE A 141 13.65 22.20 -4.57
C PHE A 141 14.46 20.90 -4.66
N SER A 142 15.34 20.63 -3.70
CA SER A 142 16.06 19.33 -3.60
C SER A 142 15.09 18.21 -3.29
N PHE A 143 14.22 18.38 -2.30
CA PHE A 143 13.16 17.44 -1.96
C PHE A 143 12.24 17.16 -3.16
N LEU A 144 11.83 18.19 -3.89
CA LEU A 144 10.98 18.04 -5.07
C LEU A 144 11.70 17.29 -6.20
N GLY A 145 12.99 17.55 -6.41
CA GLY A 145 13.83 16.85 -7.38
C GLY A 145 13.96 15.35 -7.08
N ASP A 146 14.29 15.02 -5.85
CA ASP A 146 14.42 13.63 -5.38
C ASP A 146 13.09 12.88 -5.49
N SER A 147 11.99 13.52 -5.16
CA SER A 147 10.65 12.99 -5.30
C SER A 147 10.30 12.71 -6.78
N VAL A 148 10.66 13.58 -7.72
CA VAL A 148 10.48 13.35 -9.16
C VAL A 148 11.29 12.15 -9.65
N LEU A 149 12.55 12.03 -9.24
CA LEU A 149 13.40 10.91 -9.61
C LEU A 149 12.89 9.58 -9.03
N ALA A 150 12.47 9.58 -7.78
CA ALA A 150 11.87 8.41 -7.14
C ALA A 150 10.60 7.94 -7.87
N ALA A 151 9.72 8.87 -8.25
CA ALA A 151 8.52 8.55 -9.03
C ALA A 151 8.85 8.01 -10.43
N GLY A 152 9.85 8.57 -11.11
CA GLY A 152 10.32 8.05 -12.41
C GLY A 152 10.82 6.61 -12.30
N LYS A 153 11.61 6.30 -11.28
CA LYS A 153 12.08 4.94 -11.00
C LYS A 153 10.93 3.98 -10.72
N LEU A 154 9.94 4.41 -9.95
CA LEU A 154 8.76 3.61 -9.62
C LEU A 154 7.93 3.29 -10.87
N VAL A 155 7.73 4.25 -11.76
CA VAL A 155 7.02 4.05 -13.03
C VAL A 155 7.73 3.00 -13.90
N LEU A 156 9.05 3.05 -14.01
CA LEU A 156 9.82 2.05 -14.75
C LEU A 156 9.67 0.65 -14.16
N ILE A 157 9.69 0.52 -12.85
CA ILE A 157 9.47 -0.75 -12.15
C ILE A 157 8.06 -1.28 -12.44
N ILE A 158 7.03 -0.45 -12.34
CA ILE A 158 5.65 -0.84 -12.61
C ILE A 158 5.49 -1.33 -14.06
N ILE A 159 6.06 -0.61 -15.03
CA ILE A 159 6.03 -1.01 -16.45
C ILE A 159 6.69 -2.37 -16.63
N ALA A 160 7.86 -2.60 -16.03
CA ALA A 160 8.55 -3.87 -16.09
C ALA A 160 7.71 -5.02 -15.50
N PHE A 161 7.06 -4.81 -14.36
CA PHE A 161 6.15 -5.80 -13.76
C PHE A 161 4.93 -6.07 -14.66
N VAL A 162 4.28 -5.05 -15.19
CA VAL A 162 3.11 -5.22 -16.06
C VAL A 162 3.49 -6.03 -17.30
N ILE A 163 4.60 -5.72 -17.95
CA ILE A 163 5.08 -6.48 -19.11
C ILE A 163 5.34 -7.94 -18.72
N SER A 164 6.01 -8.18 -17.59
CA SER A 164 6.33 -9.52 -17.11
C SER A 164 5.09 -10.35 -16.80
N PHE A 165 4.09 -9.76 -16.11
CA PHE A 165 2.85 -10.46 -15.78
C PHE A 165 1.99 -10.74 -17.01
N VAL A 166 1.90 -9.80 -17.96
CA VAL A 166 1.17 -10.01 -19.21
C VAL A 166 1.84 -11.12 -20.03
N ALA A 167 3.17 -11.12 -20.13
CA ALA A 167 3.90 -12.18 -20.81
C ALA A 167 3.72 -13.55 -20.14
N LEU A 168 3.74 -13.58 -18.79
CA LEU A 168 3.48 -14.80 -18.04
C LEU A 168 2.05 -15.33 -18.24
N ALA A 169 1.06 -14.45 -18.24
CA ALA A 169 -0.33 -14.82 -18.49
C ALA A 169 -0.51 -15.40 -19.90
N ASP A 170 0.06 -14.75 -20.94
CA ASP A 170 0.03 -15.24 -22.33
C ASP A 170 0.74 -16.61 -22.45
N LEU A 171 1.85 -16.78 -21.74
CA LEU A 171 2.55 -18.07 -21.68
C LEU A 171 1.66 -19.18 -21.11
N ILE A 172 1.01 -18.92 -19.98
CA ILE A 172 0.10 -19.88 -19.33
C ILE A 172 -1.08 -20.21 -20.24
N ASP A 173 -1.70 -19.21 -20.85
CA ASP A 173 -2.84 -19.36 -21.76
C ASP A 173 -2.48 -20.19 -23.00
N ARG A 174 -1.23 -20.18 -23.43
CA ARG A 174 -0.75 -21.04 -24.54
C ARG A 174 -0.40 -22.45 -24.07
N PHE A 175 0.16 -22.60 -22.88
CA PHE A 175 0.51 -23.92 -22.35
C PHE A 175 -0.70 -24.79 -22.02
N ILE A 176 -1.75 -24.22 -21.46
CA ILE A 176 -2.94 -24.99 -21.03
C ILE A 176 -3.63 -25.70 -22.21
N PRO A 177 -3.94 -25.06 -23.35
CA PRO A 177 -4.56 -25.75 -24.49
C PRO A 177 -3.66 -26.82 -25.10
N VAL A 178 -2.33 -26.57 -25.20
CA VAL A 178 -1.38 -27.52 -25.73
C VAL A 178 -1.33 -28.78 -24.86
N SER A 179 -1.28 -28.62 -23.53
CA SER A 179 -1.32 -29.73 -22.58
C SER A 179 -2.61 -30.53 -22.70
N TYR A 180 -3.76 -29.85 -22.81
CA TYR A 180 -5.07 -30.49 -22.94
C TYR A 180 -5.20 -31.27 -24.26
N THR A 181 -4.76 -30.71 -25.38
CA THR A 181 -4.80 -31.36 -26.68
C THR A 181 -3.89 -32.61 -26.73
N HIS A 182 -2.71 -32.56 -26.13
CA HIS A 182 -1.81 -33.70 -26.04
C HIS A 182 -2.38 -34.84 -25.17
N LEU A 183 -2.97 -34.52 -24.02
CA LEU A 183 -3.60 -35.49 -23.14
C LEU A 183 -4.79 -36.18 -23.81
N ARG A 184 -5.65 -35.38 -24.50
CA ARG A 184 -6.83 -35.91 -25.20
C ARG A 184 -6.47 -36.72 -26.44
N ALA A 185 -5.39 -36.39 -27.15
CA ALA A 185 -4.90 -37.18 -28.28
C ALA A 185 -4.46 -38.61 -27.84
N HIS A 186 -4.03 -38.79 -26.60
CA HIS A 186 -3.68 -40.10 -26.04
C HIS A 186 -4.92 -40.97 -25.71
N GLU A 187 -6.06 -40.35 -25.37
CA GLU A 187 -7.28 -41.12 -25.09
C GLU A 187 -7.94 -41.66 -26.37
N THR A 188 -7.81 -40.97 -27.49
CA THR A 188 -8.41 -41.39 -28.77
C THR A 188 -7.64 -42.51 -29.48
N VAL A 189 -6.49 -42.93 -28.97
CA VAL A 189 -5.70 -44.05 -29.52
C VAL A 189 -6.02 -45.38 -28.82
N LEU A 190 -6.86 -45.36 -27.77
CA LEU A 190 -7.24 -46.55 -26.99
C LEU A 190 -8.66 -47.07 -27.29
N ASP A 191 -9.41 -46.45 -28.22
CA ASP A 191 -10.67 -46.91 -28.80
C ASP A 191 -10.42 -47.40 -30.25
#